data_def7cb6453e0d7a2bffe9cd75522f28f
#
_entry.id   def7cb6453e0d7a2bffe9cd75522f28f
#
_cell.length_a   1.000
_cell.length_b   1.000
_cell.length_c   1.000
_cell.angle_alpha   90.00
_cell.angle_beta   90.00
_cell.angle_gamma   90.00
#
_symmetry.space_group_name_H-M   'P 1'
#
loop_
_entity.id
_entity.type
_entity.pdbx_description
1 polymer ?
#
loop_
_entity_poly.entity_id
_entity_poly.type
_entity_poly.pdbx_seq_one_letter_code
_entity_poly.pdbx_strand_id
1 'polypeptide(L)'
;MPCEDGPVAKDERSKRSAAEAIAEAKVHAPTRGNKKLDKFLEAVNDDEQVRTWWYMAQMTSERLGMSDHSWVHVQVILNVALRLLRLLDKAGVEPAMVTDHGMKLRDAEVVVAGGALFHDVGMSIHRKDHEEFSLFLAADRLPELLADVYKEPSRTIVASETLNTIIGHRRRGEPYTVEGGVVRVADALDMAQGRSRIPFEGGQYGIHALSAAAIDEVRIEQGEERPVRIEIEMNNSAGVFQVDDLLATKLRGTPIEDKVEIVAQVKGETEKRLLPSFRVE
;
A
#
# COMPACT_ATOMS: atom_id res chain seq x y z
N MET A 1 -28.76 -41.27 -17.28
CA MET A 1 -27.28 -41.21 -17.43
C MET A 1 -26.78 -40.21 -16.43
N PRO A 2 -25.98 -40.59 -15.43
CA PRO A 2 -25.40 -39.64 -14.50
C PRO A 2 -24.23 -38.93 -15.19
N CYS A 3 -24.17 -37.59 -15.06
CA CYS A 3 -23.03 -36.78 -15.45
C CYS A 3 -21.87 -37.11 -14.50
N GLU A 4 -20.78 -37.59 -15.08
CA GLU A 4 -19.50 -37.77 -14.35
C GLU A 4 -18.92 -36.40 -14.03
N ASP A 5 -18.86 -36.07 -12.75
CA ASP A 5 -18.07 -34.96 -12.23
C ASP A 5 -16.59 -35.30 -12.42
N GLY A 6 -15.97 -34.68 -13.41
CA GLY A 6 -14.54 -34.74 -13.60
C GLY A 6 -13.78 -34.16 -12.36
N PRO A 7 -12.61 -34.69 -12.00
CA PRO A 7 -11.88 -34.23 -10.83
C PRO A 7 -11.49 -32.77 -11.01
N VAL A 8 -11.96 -31.90 -10.10
CA VAL A 8 -11.44 -30.54 -9.91
C VAL A 8 -9.95 -30.68 -9.67
N ALA A 9 -9.16 -30.15 -10.59
CA ALA A 9 -7.71 -30.12 -10.47
C ALA A 9 -7.34 -29.41 -9.16
N LYS A 10 -6.88 -30.17 -8.17
CA LYS A 10 -6.27 -29.62 -6.97
C LYS A 10 -5.02 -28.88 -7.41
N ASP A 11 -5.03 -27.55 -7.26
CA ASP A 11 -3.88 -26.68 -7.46
C ASP A 11 -2.72 -27.22 -6.59
N GLU A 12 -1.74 -27.86 -7.22
CA GLU A 12 -0.48 -28.28 -6.63
C GLU A 12 0.42 -27.04 -6.46
N ARG A 13 -0.04 -26.04 -5.75
CA ARG A 13 0.89 -25.07 -5.16
C ARG A 13 1.71 -25.84 -4.14
N SER A 14 2.96 -26.11 -4.48
CA SER A 14 3.97 -26.55 -3.50
C SER A 14 3.75 -25.68 -2.25
N LYS A 15 3.22 -26.26 -1.18
CA LYS A 15 2.98 -25.55 0.08
C LYS A 15 4.36 -25.19 0.64
N ARG A 16 4.86 -24.00 0.31
CA ARG A 16 6.05 -23.44 0.96
C ARG A 16 5.82 -23.45 2.47
N SER A 17 6.83 -23.77 3.24
CA SER A 17 6.76 -23.65 4.68
C SER A 17 6.62 -22.18 5.08
N ALA A 18 6.00 -21.91 6.23
CA ALA A 18 5.91 -20.56 6.77
C ALA A 18 7.31 -19.92 6.90
N ALA A 19 8.30 -20.69 7.32
CA ALA A 19 9.68 -20.23 7.45
C ALA A 19 10.29 -19.75 6.13
N GLU A 20 10.06 -20.49 5.03
CA GLU A 20 10.53 -20.09 3.69
C GLU A 20 9.83 -18.81 3.22
N ALA A 21 8.51 -18.72 3.39
CA ALA A 21 7.74 -17.53 3.01
C ALA A 21 8.18 -16.28 3.82
N ILE A 22 8.44 -16.42 5.12
CA ILE A 22 8.95 -15.34 5.97
C ILE A 22 10.36 -14.95 5.58
N ALA A 23 11.23 -15.90 5.22
CA ALA A 23 12.59 -15.61 4.79
C ALA A 23 12.66 -14.82 3.47
N GLU A 24 11.71 -15.06 2.56
CA GLU A 24 11.60 -14.33 1.29
C GLU A 24 10.98 -12.94 1.43
N ALA A 25 10.25 -12.67 2.50
CA ALA A 25 9.55 -11.40 2.73
C ALA A 25 10.53 -10.26 2.99
N LYS A 26 11.15 -9.75 1.94
CA LYS A 26 12.09 -8.61 1.97
C LYS A 26 11.64 -7.52 1.01
N VAL A 27 11.78 -6.28 1.46
CA VAL A 27 11.38 -5.09 0.70
C VAL A 27 12.61 -4.30 0.22
N HIS A 28 12.48 -3.68 -0.93
CA HIS A 28 13.52 -2.89 -1.55
C HIS A 28 12.97 -1.58 -2.10
N ALA A 29 13.69 -0.49 -1.91
CA ALA A 29 13.34 0.79 -2.51
C ALA A 29 14.61 1.56 -2.95
N PRO A 30 14.53 2.39 -4.00
CA PRO A 30 15.64 3.25 -4.39
C PRO A 30 15.81 4.37 -3.35
N THR A 31 16.85 4.26 -2.52
CA THR A 31 17.11 5.21 -1.41
C THR A 31 17.78 6.50 -1.87
N ARG A 32 18.30 6.53 -3.10
CA ARG A 32 18.97 7.71 -3.70
C ARG A 32 20.05 8.33 -2.82
N GLY A 33 20.78 7.49 -2.09
CA GLY A 33 21.86 7.88 -1.19
C GLY A 33 21.37 8.44 0.16
N ASN A 34 20.12 8.20 0.55
CA ASN A 34 19.63 8.45 1.90
C ASN A 34 20.10 7.34 2.86
N LYS A 35 21.24 7.55 3.50
CA LYS A 35 21.82 6.56 4.45
C LYS A 35 20.92 6.22 5.64
N LYS A 36 20.00 7.12 6.03
CA LYS A 36 19.06 6.87 7.12
C LYS A 36 17.99 5.87 6.66
N LEU A 37 17.47 6.06 5.44
CA LEU A 37 16.53 5.13 4.82
C LEU A 37 17.19 3.78 4.55
N ASP A 38 18.44 3.74 4.06
CA ASP A 38 19.20 2.49 3.87
C ASP A 38 19.23 1.68 5.16
N LYS A 39 19.72 2.29 6.27
CA LYS A 39 19.82 1.63 7.57
C LYS A 39 18.46 1.17 8.12
N PHE A 40 17.42 1.99 7.95
CA PHE A 40 16.09 1.63 8.41
C PHE A 40 15.53 0.43 7.63
N LEU A 41 15.68 0.40 6.30
CA LEU A 41 15.25 -0.73 5.47
C LEU A 41 16.06 -2.00 5.76
N GLU A 42 17.38 -1.89 6.03
CA GLU A 42 18.19 -3.02 6.50
C GLU A 42 17.65 -3.57 7.82
N ALA A 43 17.42 -2.71 8.83
CA ALA A 43 16.89 -3.12 10.13
C ALA A 43 15.53 -3.83 9.99
N VAL A 44 14.61 -3.29 9.17
CA VAL A 44 13.30 -3.90 8.91
C VAL A 44 13.42 -5.24 8.19
N ASN A 45 14.28 -5.36 7.18
CA ASN A 45 14.49 -6.60 6.44
C ASN A 45 15.16 -7.71 7.25
N ASP A 46 15.96 -7.36 8.25
CA ASP A 46 16.60 -8.30 9.17
C ASP A 46 15.68 -8.69 10.33
N ASP A 47 14.61 -7.94 10.56
CA ASP A 47 13.64 -8.19 11.61
C ASP A 47 12.67 -9.31 11.24
N GLU A 48 12.86 -10.49 11.83
CA GLU A 48 11.99 -11.65 11.59
C GLU A 48 10.56 -11.44 12.07
N GLN A 49 10.35 -10.65 13.13
CA GLN A 49 9.02 -10.36 13.68
C GLN A 49 8.20 -9.52 12.69
N VAL A 50 8.78 -8.48 12.11
CA VAL A 50 8.12 -7.66 11.08
C VAL A 50 7.76 -8.50 9.85
N ARG A 51 8.69 -9.30 9.36
CA ARG A 51 8.43 -10.21 8.22
C ARG A 51 7.35 -11.23 8.53
N THR A 52 7.29 -11.70 9.78
CA THR A 52 6.23 -12.61 10.24
C THR A 52 4.86 -11.91 10.27
N TRP A 53 4.79 -10.65 10.67
CA TRP A 53 3.52 -9.90 10.59
C TRP A 53 3.01 -9.75 9.16
N TRP A 54 3.87 -9.46 8.19
CA TRP A 54 3.47 -9.42 6.77
C TRP A 54 2.96 -10.78 6.28
N TYR A 55 3.63 -11.87 6.66
CA TYR A 55 3.16 -13.22 6.37
C TYR A 55 1.79 -13.49 7.00
N MET A 56 1.58 -13.14 8.25
CA MET A 56 0.30 -13.32 8.95
C MET A 56 -0.81 -12.42 8.39
N ALA A 57 -0.50 -11.22 7.93
CA ALA A 57 -1.44 -10.35 7.22
C ALA A 57 -1.92 -11.00 5.91
N GLN A 58 -1.01 -11.61 5.15
CA GLN A 58 -1.37 -12.42 3.97
C GLN A 58 -2.29 -13.58 4.34
N MET A 59 -1.97 -14.33 5.39
CA MET A 59 -2.81 -15.45 5.83
C MET A 59 -4.23 -15.00 6.20
N THR A 60 -4.37 -13.83 6.81
CA THR A 60 -5.68 -13.24 7.12
C THR A 60 -6.43 -12.87 5.85
N SER A 61 -5.77 -12.26 4.88
CA SER A 61 -6.38 -11.91 3.58
C SER A 61 -6.85 -13.14 2.83
N GLU A 62 -6.04 -14.20 2.78
CA GLU A 62 -6.41 -15.48 2.14
C GLU A 62 -7.62 -16.14 2.81
N ARG A 63 -7.65 -16.17 4.15
CA ARG A 63 -8.80 -16.72 4.91
C ARG A 63 -10.09 -15.97 4.65
N LEU A 64 -10.01 -14.68 4.39
CA LEU A 64 -11.17 -13.82 4.13
C LEU A 64 -11.49 -13.67 2.63
N GLY A 65 -10.69 -14.26 1.73
CA GLY A 65 -10.83 -14.10 0.30
C GLY A 65 -10.67 -12.64 -0.17
N MET A 66 -9.83 -11.88 0.51
CA MET A 66 -9.58 -10.47 0.23
C MET A 66 -8.42 -10.27 -0.76
N SER A 67 -8.26 -9.03 -1.22
CA SER A 67 -7.07 -8.59 -1.97
C SER A 67 -5.79 -8.83 -1.18
N ASP A 68 -4.66 -8.86 -1.87
CA ASP A 68 -3.34 -9.09 -1.28
C ASP A 68 -2.97 -8.00 -0.24
N HIS A 69 -2.54 -8.42 0.95
CA HIS A 69 -1.97 -7.59 2.01
C HIS A 69 -0.64 -8.19 2.50
N SER A 70 0.05 -8.90 1.61
CA SER A 70 1.36 -9.48 1.86
C SER A 70 2.47 -8.43 1.82
N TRP A 71 3.70 -8.86 2.04
CA TRP A 71 4.90 -8.04 1.83
C TRP A 71 5.01 -7.50 0.39
N VAL A 72 4.37 -8.12 -0.62
CA VAL A 72 4.33 -7.62 -2.00
C VAL A 72 3.53 -6.32 -2.08
N HIS A 73 2.35 -6.28 -1.44
CA HIS A 73 1.57 -5.06 -1.29
C HIS A 73 2.38 -3.95 -0.59
N VAL A 74 3.01 -4.29 0.54
CA VAL A 74 3.88 -3.36 1.28
C VAL A 74 5.03 -2.84 0.41
N GLN A 75 5.65 -3.70 -0.41
CA GLN A 75 6.69 -3.35 -1.38
C GLN A 75 6.20 -2.33 -2.42
N VAL A 76 5.00 -2.52 -2.95
CA VAL A 76 4.39 -1.59 -3.92
C VAL A 76 4.15 -0.24 -3.26
N ILE A 77 3.50 -0.22 -2.09
CA ILE A 77 3.19 1.02 -1.37
C ILE A 77 4.45 1.79 -0.99
N LEU A 78 5.49 1.11 -0.50
CA LEU A 78 6.77 1.74 -0.17
C LEU A 78 7.35 2.51 -1.37
N ASN A 79 7.37 1.88 -2.55
CA ASN A 79 7.92 2.52 -3.75
C ASN A 79 7.05 3.66 -4.28
N VAL A 80 5.72 3.48 -4.28
CA VAL A 80 4.74 4.50 -4.67
C VAL A 80 4.82 5.71 -3.74
N ALA A 81 4.82 5.50 -2.43
CA ALA A 81 4.87 6.56 -1.43
C ALA A 81 6.17 7.38 -1.52
N LEU A 82 7.32 6.73 -1.63
CA LEU A 82 8.60 7.43 -1.83
C LEU A 82 8.63 8.22 -3.15
N ARG A 83 8.01 7.70 -4.21
CA ARG A 83 7.90 8.41 -5.49
C ARG A 83 7.01 9.64 -5.36
N LEU A 84 5.84 9.52 -4.75
CA LEU A 84 4.92 10.64 -4.51
C LEU A 84 5.58 11.75 -3.69
N LEU A 85 6.18 11.39 -2.54
CA LEU A 85 6.88 12.36 -1.69
C LEU A 85 7.96 13.13 -2.45
N ARG A 86 8.77 12.44 -3.25
CA ARG A 86 9.86 13.05 -4.03
C ARG A 86 9.37 13.95 -5.15
N LEU A 87 8.24 13.65 -5.77
CA LEU A 87 7.63 14.52 -6.79
C LEU A 87 7.05 15.78 -6.15
N LEU A 88 6.40 15.65 -5.00
CA LEU A 88 5.88 16.77 -4.22
C LEU A 88 7.02 17.71 -3.77
N ASP A 89 8.06 17.17 -3.17
CA ASP A 89 9.24 17.96 -2.74
C ASP A 89 9.90 18.67 -3.93
N LYS A 90 10.09 17.99 -5.05
CA LYS A 90 10.64 18.60 -6.28
C LYS A 90 9.80 19.79 -6.77
N ALA A 91 8.49 19.77 -6.52
CA ALA A 91 7.57 20.85 -6.86
C ALA A 91 7.44 21.91 -5.75
N GLY A 92 8.23 21.83 -4.69
CA GLY A 92 8.26 22.80 -3.59
C GLY A 92 7.19 22.56 -2.51
N VAL A 93 6.56 21.38 -2.47
CA VAL A 93 5.66 20.98 -1.38
C VAL A 93 6.50 20.38 -0.25
N GLU A 94 6.71 21.14 0.80
CA GLU A 94 7.54 20.72 1.93
C GLU A 94 6.78 19.74 2.85
N PRO A 95 7.41 18.61 3.25
CA PRO A 95 6.84 17.69 4.23
C PRO A 95 6.89 18.25 5.66
N ALA A 96 5.99 17.76 6.54
CA ALA A 96 5.91 18.22 7.93
C ALA A 96 7.22 17.99 8.73
N MET A 97 7.99 16.97 8.40
CA MET A 97 9.32 16.80 8.99
C MET A 97 10.24 18.01 8.76
N VAL A 98 10.05 18.74 7.68
CA VAL A 98 10.80 19.96 7.36
C VAL A 98 10.17 21.18 8.02
N THR A 99 8.86 21.39 7.80
CA THR A 99 8.16 22.61 8.24
C THR A 99 8.00 22.69 9.76
N ASP A 100 7.66 21.58 10.40
CA ASP A 100 7.26 21.56 11.80
C ASP A 100 8.42 21.18 12.72
N HIS A 101 9.33 20.35 12.26
CA HIS A 101 10.44 19.83 13.07
C HIS A 101 11.83 20.37 12.67
N GLY A 102 11.94 21.14 11.58
CA GLY A 102 13.23 21.65 11.08
C GLY A 102 14.19 20.53 10.65
N MET A 103 13.67 19.34 10.37
CA MET A 103 14.44 18.19 9.89
C MET A 103 14.58 18.27 8.35
N LYS A 104 14.85 17.19 7.65
CA LYS A 104 15.12 17.20 6.21
C LYS A 104 14.20 16.26 5.47
N LEU A 105 14.06 16.43 4.14
CA LEU A 105 13.39 15.48 3.27
C LEU A 105 13.81 14.02 3.53
N ARG A 106 15.11 13.80 3.80
CA ARG A 106 15.62 12.44 4.11
C ARG A 106 14.99 11.82 5.36
N ASP A 107 14.51 12.63 6.28
CA ASP A 107 13.80 12.18 7.48
C ASP A 107 12.32 11.90 7.16
N ALA A 108 11.70 12.73 6.33
CA ALA A 108 10.37 12.47 5.79
C ALA A 108 10.29 11.17 4.97
N GLU A 109 11.36 10.86 4.20
CA GLU A 109 11.44 9.56 3.50
C GLU A 109 11.43 8.37 4.46
N VAL A 110 12.05 8.48 5.65
CA VAL A 110 12.01 7.43 6.67
C VAL A 110 10.62 7.31 7.28
N VAL A 111 9.95 8.44 7.59
CA VAL A 111 8.58 8.46 8.10
C VAL A 111 7.62 7.81 7.11
N VAL A 112 7.67 8.21 5.84
CA VAL A 112 6.83 7.65 4.77
C VAL A 112 7.11 6.15 4.56
N ALA A 113 8.39 5.75 4.59
CA ALA A 113 8.74 4.33 4.51
C ALA A 113 8.19 3.55 5.70
N GLY A 114 8.34 4.06 6.92
CA GLY A 114 7.77 3.44 8.11
C GLY A 114 6.25 3.32 8.03
N GLY A 115 5.56 4.38 7.62
CA GLY A 115 4.12 4.34 7.36
C GLY A 115 3.73 3.25 6.37
N ALA A 116 4.41 3.18 5.22
CA ALA A 116 4.15 2.16 4.20
C ALA A 116 4.42 0.73 4.69
N LEU A 117 5.48 0.53 5.49
CA LEU A 117 5.89 -0.79 5.97
C LEU A 117 4.98 -1.34 7.07
N PHE A 118 4.36 -0.46 7.87
CA PHE A 118 3.63 -0.83 9.07
C PHE A 118 2.12 -0.55 9.01
N HIS A 119 1.57 0.10 7.97
CA HIS A 119 0.15 0.51 7.95
C HIS A 119 -0.82 -0.67 8.15
N ASP A 120 -0.51 -1.82 7.60
CA ASP A 120 -1.37 -3.00 7.57
C ASP A 120 -0.89 -4.18 8.44
N VAL A 121 0.19 -4.03 9.24
CA VAL A 121 0.69 -5.14 10.07
C VAL A 121 -0.35 -5.62 11.08
N GLY A 122 -1.30 -4.79 11.47
CA GLY A 122 -2.44 -5.15 12.32
C GLY A 122 -3.40 -6.16 11.69
N MET A 123 -3.38 -6.33 10.37
CA MET A 123 -4.04 -7.45 9.68
C MET A 123 -3.57 -8.82 10.19
N SER A 124 -2.35 -8.90 10.74
CA SER A 124 -1.84 -10.11 11.39
C SER A 124 -2.67 -10.54 12.62
N ILE A 125 -3.39 -9.61 13.22
CA ILE A 125 -4.26 -9.82 14.38
C ILE A 125 -5.71 -9.99 13.93
N HIS A 126 -6.27 -8.97 13.25
CA HIS A 126 -7.66 -8.99 12.77
C HIS A 126 -7.91 -7.94 11.70
N ARG A 127 -8.85 -8.19 10.75
CA ARG A 127 -9.21 -7.24 9.69
C ARG A 127 -9.90 -5.98 10.22
N LYS A 128 -10.87 -6.17 11.12
CA LYS A 128 -11.57 -5.04 11.72
C LYS A 128 -10.63 -4.33 12.68
N ASP A 129 -10.55 -3.03 12.59
CA ASP A 129 -9.71 -2.17 13.41
C ASP A 129 -8.19 -2.48 13.27
N HIS A 130 -7.78 -2.98 12.08
CA HIS A 130 -6.37 -3.34 11.83
C HIS A 130 -5.44 -2.13 11.90
N GLU A 131 -5.94 -0.94 11.61
CA GLU A 131 -5.18 0.30 11.70
C GLU A 131 -4.76 0.58 13.15
N GLU A 132 -5.66 0.38 14.10
CA GLU A 132 -5.38 0.49 15.54
C GLU A 132 -4.43 -0.60 16.02
N PHE A 133 -4.59 -1.84 15.55
CA PHE A 133 -3.66 -2.92 15.84
C PHE A 133 -2.28 -2.67 15.23
N SER A 134 -2.21 -2.06 14.07
CA SER A 134 -0.94 -1.63 13.46
C SER A 134 -0.18 -0.64 14.36
N LEU A 135 -0.89 0.29 15.03
CA LEU A 135 -0.27 1.20 15.99
C LEU A 135 0.38 0.47 17.16
N PHE A 136 -0.29 -0.54 17.75
CA PHE A 136 0.27 -1.33 18.85
C PHE A 136 1.57 -2.00 18.45
N LEU A 137 1.57 -2.69 17.32
CA LEU A 137 2.72 -3.42 16.83
C LEU A 137 3.87 -2.48 16.44
N ALA A 138 3.54 -1.40 15.73
CA ALA A 138 4.52 -0.43 15.28
C ALA A 138 5.12 0.39 16.44
N ALA A 139 4.31 0.81 17.43
CA ALA A 139 4.79 1.58 18.57
C ALA A 139 5.80 0.80 19.43
N ASP A 140 5.62 -0.50 19.54
CA ASP A 140 6.55 -1.38 20.25
C ASP A 140 7.88 -1.54 19.47
N ARG A 141 7.81 -1.68 18.14
CA ARG A 141 8.97 -2.08 17.34
C ARG A 141 9.78 -0.92 16.74
N LEU A 142 9.13 0.19 16.37
CA LEU A 142 9.80 1.34 15.75
C LEU A 142 10.98 1.91 16.56
N PRO A 143 10.92 2.07 17.89
CA PRO A 143 12.04 2.58 18.66
C PRO A 143 13.33 1.78 18.51
N GLU A 144 13.22 0.45 18.39
CA GLU A 144 14.37 -0.45 18.21
C GLU A 144 14.90 -0.36 16.76
N LEU A 145 14.03 -0.40 15.76
CA LEU A 145 14.41 -0.30 14.34
C LEU A 145 15.06 1.05 13.99
N LEU A 146 14.72 2.12 14.73
CA LEU A 146 15.26 3.46 14.55
C LEU A 146 16.48 3.75 15.44
N ALA A 147 16.89 2.83 16.32
CA ALA A 147 17.94 3.09 17.33
C ALA A 147 19.30 3.44 16.70
N ASP A 148 19.67 2.77 15.61
CA ASP A 148 20.94 3.01 14.89
C ASP A 148 20.82 4.13 13.82
N VAL A 149 19.61 4.65 13.61
CA VAL A 149 19.33 5.71 12.63
C VAL A 149 19.25 7.08 13.31
N TYR A 150 18.62 7.14 14.49
CA TYR A 150 18.37 8.38 15.23
C TYR A 150 18.70 8.26 16.72
N LYS A 151 19.14 9.39 17.29
CA LYS A 151 19.22 9.60 18.74
C LYS A 151 18.00 10.38 19.21
N GLU A 152 17.72 10.33 20.52
CA GLU A 152 16.70 11.19 21.11
C GLU A 152 17.11 12.69 21.01
N PRO A 153 16.15 13.60 20.83
CA PRO A 153 14.69 13.38 20.71
C PRO A 153 14.23 13.00 19.30
N SER A 154 15.09 13.06 18.29
CA SER A 154 14.72 12.84 16.87
C SER A 154 14.13 11.45 16.62
N ARG A 155 14.57 10.43 17.35
CA ARG A 155 14.01 9.07 17.24
C ARG A 155 12.54 9.04 17.62
N THR A 156 12.18 9.64 18.75
CA THR A 156 10.79 9.74 19.19
C THR A 156 9.94 10.56 18.21
N ILE A 157 10.46 11.66 17.67
CA ILE A 157 9.76 12.47 16.65
C ILE A 157 9.44 11.61 15.42
N VAL A 158 10.45 10.96 14.83
CA VAL A 158 10.28 10.11 13.63
C VAL A 158 9.31 8.96 13.90
N ALA A 159 9.40 8.30 15.06
CA ALA A 159 8.47 7.25 15.43
C ALA A 159 7.03 7.77 15.56
N SER A 160 6.83 8.93 16.21
CA SER A 160 5.49 9.53 16.38
C SER A 160 4.87 9.93 15.04
N GLU A 161 5.64 10.57 14.16
CA GLU A 161 5.16 10.92 12.82
C GLU A 161 4.87 9.67 11.97
N THR A 162 5.65 8.61 12.12
CA THR A 162 5.36 7.31 11.48
C THR A 162 4.03 6.74 11.98
N LEU A 163 3.76 6.76 13.28
CA LEU A 163 2.48 6.32 13.85
C LEU A 163 1.32 7.19 13.36
N ASN A 164 1.53 8.50 13.18
CA ASN A 164 0.55 9.40 12.59
C ASN A 164 0.21 8.97 11.14
N THR A 165 1.20 8.62 10.32
CA THR A 165 0.94 8.13 8.95
C THR A 165 0.17 6.81 8.96
N ILE A 166 0.46 5.90 9.91
CA ILE A 166 -0.23 4.61 10.05
C ILE A 166 -1.70 4.84 10.33
N ILE A 167 -2.08 5.62 11.35
CA ILE A 167 -3.48 5.83 11.68
C ILE A 167 -4.21 6.68 10.63
N GLY A 168 -3.50 7.58 9.96
CA GLY A 168 -4.03 8.45 8.92
C GLY A 168 -4.47 7.74 7.64
N HIS A 169 -3.99 6.51 7.37
CA HIS A 169 -4.30 5.81 6.11
C HIS A 169 -5.72 5.24 6.05
N ARG A 170 -6.39 5.03 7.19
CA ARG A 170 -7.74 4.47 7.25
C ARG A 170 -8.76 5.29 6.43
N ARG A 171 -9.85 4.63 5.98
CA ARG A 171 -10.83 5.23 5.05
C ARG A 171 -11.40 6.56 5.52
N ARG A 172 -11.64 6.72 6.81
CA ARG A 172 -12.14 7.96 7.44
C ARG A 172 -11.05 8.67 8.25
N GLY A 173 -9.77 8.35 7.99
CA GLY A 173 -8.65 9.05 8.58
C GLY A 173 -8.53 10.45 7.96
N GLU A 174 -8.06 11.38 8.75
CA GLU A 174 -7.74 12.74 8.32
C GLU A 174 -6.25 12.93 8.57
N PRO A 175 -5.39 12.60 7.58
CA PRO A 175 -3.96 12.80 7.74
C PRO A 175 -3.69 14.30 7.87
N TYR A 176 -2.88 14.67 8.86
CA TYR A 176 -2.54 16.07 9.12
C TYR A 176 -1.28 16.52 8.40
N THR A 177 -0.48 15.59 7.91
CA THR A 177 0.82 15.81 7.32
C THR A 177 0.88 15.38 5.86
N VAL A 178 1.79 15.97 5.09
CA VAL A 178 2.08 15.55 3.71
C VAL A 178 2.45 14.07 3.68
N GLU A 179 3.27 13.61 4.63
CA GLU A 179 3.69 12.22 4.79
C GLU A 179 2.49 11.28 4.96
N GLY A 180 1.54 11.65 5.84
CA GLY A 180 0.30 10.88 6.07
C GLY A 180 -0.58 10.83 4.82
N GLY A 181 -0.74 11.97 4.13
CA GLY A 181 -1.45 12.05 2.85
C GLY A 181 -0.83 11.16 1.77
N VAL A 182 0.50 11.18 1.68
CA VAL A 182 1.27 10.36 0.73
C VAL A 182 1.06 8.87 0.97
N VAL A 183 1.18 8.38 2.21
CA VAL A 183 0.98 6.96 2.53
C VAL A 183 -0.46 6.52 2.25
N ARG A 184 -1.44 7.36 2.63
CA ARG A 184 -2.86 7.09 2.40
C ARG A 184 -3.22 6.97 0.90
N VAL A 185 -2.67 7.84 0.06
CA VAL A 185 -2.87 7.80 -1.38
C VAL A 185 -2.11 6.64 -2.01
N ALA A 186 -0.88 6.37 -1.55
CA ALA A 186 -0.08 5.25 -2.03
C ALA A 186 -0.77 3.90 -1.82
N ASP A 187 -1.42 3.68 -0.67
CA ASP A 187 -2.20 2.47 -0.41
C ASP A 187 -3.36 2.31 -1.40
N ALA A 188 -4.06 3.40 -1.74
CA ALA A 188 -5.12 3.36 -2.74
C ALA A 188 -4.61 3.08 -4.17
N LEU A 189 -3.35 3.37 -4.48
CA LEU A 189 -2.75 3.19 -5.80
C LEU A 189 -2.29 1.76 -6.09
N ASP A 190 -2.22 0.88 -5.09
CA ASP A 190 -2.04 -0.55 -5.33
C ASP A 190 -3.36 -1.20 -5.73
N MET A 191 -3.87 -0.80 -6.90
CA MET A 191 -5.19 -1.17 -7.42
C MET A 191 -5.16 -2.00 -8.70
N ALA A 192 -3.98 -2.32 -9.24
CA ALA A 192 -3.84 -3.05 -10.50
C ALA A 192 -4.22 -4.55 -10.36
N GLN A 193 -4.37 -5.22 -11.49
CA GLN A 193 -4.81 -6.63 -11.62
C GLN A 193 -4.14 -7.60 -10.64
N GLY A 194 -2.85 -7.40 -10.33
CA GLY A 194 -2.09 -8.28 -9.42
C GLY A 194 -2.70 -8.38 -8.02
N ARG A 195 -3.26 -7.29 -7.49
CA ARG A 195 -3.88 -7.25 -6.15
C ARG A 195 -5.20 -8.03 -6.07
N SER A 196 -5.97 -8.08 -7.16
CA SER A 196 -7.26 -8.77 -7.20
C SER A 196 -7.16 -10.26 -7.54
N ARG A 197 -5.95 -10.79 -7.78
CA ARG A 197 -5.74 -12.17 -8.21
C ARG A 197 -6.35 -13.19 -7.24
N ILE A 198 -6.14 -13.02 -5.93
CA ILE A 198 -6.62 -13.96 -4.91
C ILE A 198 -8.15 -14.09 -4.92
N PRO A 199 -8.95 -13.01 -4.76
CA PRO A 199 -10.41 -13.14 -4.80
C PRO A 199 -10.93 -13.59 -6.18
N PHE A 200 -10.28 -13.20 -7.27
CA PHE A 200 -10.70 -13.56 -8.63
C PHE A 200 -10.50 -15.06 -8.92
N GLU A 201 -9.34 -15.62 -8.57
CA GLU A 201 -9.05 -17.05 -8.66
C GLU A 201 -9.90 -17.88 -7.69
N GLY A 202 -10.26 -17.32 -6.53
CA GLY A 202 -11.18 -17.92 -5.55
C GLY A 202 -12.65 -17.88 -5.92
N GLY A 203 -13.02 -17.32 -7.10
CA GLY A 203 -14.40 -17.23 -7.56
C GLY A 203 -15.25 -16.17 -6.84
N GLN A 204 -14.63 -15.25 -6.10
CA GLN A 204 -15.31 -14.15 -5.43
C GLN A 204 -15.37 -12.92 -6.36
N TYR A 205 -16.47 -12.77 -7.06
CA TYR A 205 -16.69 -11.73 -8.07
C TYR A 205 -17.39 -10.48 -7.49
N GLY A 206 -16.92 -9.97 -6.36
CA GLY A 206 -17.40 -8.68 -5.84
C GLY A 206 -16.94 -7.49 -6.69
N ILE A 207 -17.61 -6.33 -6.54
CA ILE A 207 -17.30 -5.11 -7.30
C ILE A 207 -15.84 -4.68 -7.15
N HIS A 208 -15.24 -4.86 -5.99
CA HIS A 208 -13.83 -4.53 -5.74
C HIS A 208 -12.88 -5.40 -6.56
N ALA A 209 -13.11 -6.72 -6.65
CA ALA A 209 -12.28 -7.62 -7.45
C ALA A 209 -12.42 -7.34 -8.96
N LEU A 210 -13.66 -7.10 -9.42
CA LEU A 210 -13.94 -6.79 -10.82
C LEU A 210 -13.33 -5.46 -11.25
N SER A 211 -13.49 -4.42 -10.44
CA SER A 211 -12.96 -3.09 -10.76
C SER A 211 -11.44 -3.06 -10.73
N ALA A 212 -10.80 -3.80 -9.82
CA ALA A 212 -9.35 -3.93 -9.81
C ALA A 212 -8.83 -4.73 -11.03
N ALA A 213 -9.58 -5.75 -11.49
CA ALA A 213 -9.25 -6.49 -12.73
C ALA A 213 -9.39 -5.63 -14.00
N ALA A 214 -10.06 -4.49 -13.91
CA ALA A 214 -10.20 -3.54 -14.99
C ALA A 214 -9.02 -2.55 -15.11
N ILE A 215 -8.12 -2.50 -14.12
CA ILE A 215 -6.95 -1.62 -14.12
C ILE A 215 -5.75 -2.37 -14.70
N ASP A 216 -5.22 -1.88 -15.82
CA ASP A 216 -4.02 -2.46 -16.45
C ASP A 216 -2.74 -1.85 -15.89
N GLU A 217 -2.69 -0.53 -15.75
CA GLU A 217 -1.49 0.18 -15.34
C GLU A 217 -1.82 1.44 -14.53
N VAL A 218 -0.96 1.73 -13.55
CA VAL A 218 -0.94 2.99 -12.81
C VAL A 218 0.44 3.62 -12.95
N ARG A 219 0.50 4.81 -13.54
CA ARG A 219 1.71 5.62 -13.65
C ARG A 219 1.64 6.85 -12.80
N ILE A 220 2.74 7.18 -12.15
CA ILE A 220 2.87 8.35 -11.29
C ILE A 220 4.03 9.17 -11.83
N GLU A 221 3.77 10.39 -12.22
CA GLU A 221 4.76 11.27 -12.84
C GLU A 221 4.58 12.73 -12.40
N GLN A 222 5.50 13.57 -12.84
CA GLN A 222 5.35 15.02 -12.64
C GLN A 222 4.18 15.51 -13.49
N GLY A 223 3.24 16.22 -12.87
CA GLY A 223 2.11 16.80 -13.56
C GLY A 223 2.44 18.14 -14.23
N GLU A 224 1.56 18.57 -15.12
CA GLU A 224 1.63 19.88 -15.78
C GLU A 224 0.80 20.94 -15.04
N GLU A 225 -0.41 20.59 -14.63
CA GLU A 225 -1.33 21.47 -13.91
C GLU A 225 -1.12 21.41 -12.40
N ARG A 226 -0.80 20.24 -11.88
CA ARG A 226 -0.50 19.99 -10.47
C ARG A 226 0.86 19.31 -10.29
N PRO A 227 1.48 19.38 -9.11
CA PRO A 227 2.78 18.77 -8.83
C PRO A 227 2.91 17.30 -9.24
N VAL A 228 1.86 16.53 -9.04
CA VAL A 228 1.83 15.09 -9.32
C VAL A 228 0.67 14.75 -10.25
N ARG A 229 0.94 13.97 -11.27
CA ARG A 229 -0.05 13.36 -12.15
C ARG A 229 -0.08 11.85 -11.95
N ILE A 230 -1.27 11.32 -11.71
CA ILE A 230 -1.54 9.90 -11.64
C ILE A 230 -2.35 9.52 -12.88
N GLU A 231 -1.75 8.72 -13.75
CA GLU A 231 -2.44 8.16 -14.92
C GLU A 231 -2.84 6.72 -14.66
N ILE A 232 -4.11 6.42 -14.92
CA ILE A 232 -4.70 5.10 -14.73
C ILE A 232 -5.23 4.60 -16.05
N GLU A 233 -4.62 3.54 -16.57
CA GLU A 233 -5.06 2.87 -17.77
C GLU A 233 -6.01 1.72 -17.41
N MET A 234 -7.18 1.74 -18.00
CA MET A 234 -8.23 0.75 -17.78
C MET A 234 -8.54 -0.01 -19.08
N ASN A 235 -8.85 -1.28 -18.97
CA ASN A 235 -9.37 -2.10 -20.08
C ASN A 235 -10.90 -2.22 -20.07
N ASN A 236 -11.55 -1.72 -19.02
CA ASN A 236 -13.00 -1.75 -18.84
C ASN A 236 -13.45 -0.60 -17.94
N SER A 237 -14.62 -0.03 -18.22
CA SER A 237 -15.21 1.06 -17.45
C SER A 237 -15.51 0.72 -15.98
N ALA A 238 -15.58 -0.56 -15.60
CA ALA A 238 -15.71 -0.97 -14.21
C ALA A 238 -14.54 -0.45 -13.33
N GLY A 239 -13.39 -0.15 -13.93
CA GLY A 239 -12.23 0.46 -13.25
C GLY A 239 -12.54 1.81 -12.61
N VAL A 240 -13.55 2.54 -13.11
CA VAL A 240 -13.97 3.84 -12.54
C VAL A 240 -14.31 3.73 -11.05
N PHE A 241 -14.82 2.58 -10.60
CA PHE A 241 -15.10 2.36 -9.19
C PHE A 241 -13.83 2.43 -8.31
N GLN A 242 -12.69 1.91 -8.78
CA GLN A 242 -11.40 2.02 -8.07
C GLN A 242 -10.95 3.48 -7.99
N VAL A 243 -11.16 4.24 -9.07
CA VAL A 243 -10.74 5.64 -9.14
C VAL A 243 -11.61 6.52 -8.25
N ASP A 244 -12.92 6.39 -8.31
CA ASP A 244 -13.86 7.28 -7.61
C ASP A 244 -14.07 6.86 -6.14
N ASP A 245 -14.46 5.62 -5.87
CA ASP A 245 -14.79 5.18 -4.49
C ASP A 245 -13.54 4.99 -3.61
N LEU A 246 -12.43 4.52 -4.18
CA LEU A 246 -11.22 4.26 -3.41
C LEU A 246 -10.22 5.41 -3.48
N LEU A 247 -9.67 5.70 -4.64
CA LEU A 247 -8.59 6.69 -4.77
C LEU A 247 -9.05 8.11 -4.46
N ALA A 248 -10.13 8.58 -5.11
CA ALA A 248 -10.63 9.94 -4.88
C ALA A 248 -11.10 10.12 -3.43
N THR A 249 -11.70 9.09 -2.82
CA THR A 249 -12.10 9.12 -1.40
C THR A 249 -10.88 9.19 -0.48
N LYS A 250 -9.79 8.49 -0.80
CA LYS A 250 -8.55 8.55 0.01
C LYS A 250 -7.75 9.83 -0.22
N LEU A 251 -7.81 10.42 -1.39
CA LEU A 251 -7.15 11.70 -1.68
C LEU A 251 -7.86 12.89 -1.00
N ARG A 252 -9.20 12.87 -0.98
CA ARG A 252 -10.02 13.96 -0.43
C ARG A 252 -9.72 14.21 1.04
N GLY A 253 -9.55 15.49 1.39
CA GLY A 253 -9.25 15.94 2.74
C GLY A 253 -7.80 15.69 3.19
N THR A 254 -6.92 15.26 2.29
CA THR A 254 -5.49 15.17 2.61
C THR A 254 -4.77 16.48 2.31
N PRO A 255 -3.63 16.77 2.96
CA PRO A 255 -2.79 17.94 2.65
C PRO A 255 -2.24 17.98 1.21
N ILE A 256 -2.38 16.89 0.45
CA ILE A 256 -1.93 16.79 -0.94
C ILE A 256 -3.08 16.75 -1.97
N GLU A 257 -4.32 16.96 -1.54
CA GLU A 257 -5.50 16.88 -2.43
C GLU A 257 -5.40 17.82 -3.64
N ASP A 258 -5.00 19.06 -3.41
CA ASP A 258 -4.84 20.09 -4.45
C ASP A 258 -3.50 19.99 -5.22
N LYS A 259 -2.65 19.04 -4.84
CA LYS A 259 -1.32 18.80 -5.44
C LYS A 259 -1.31 17.63 -6.42
N VAL A 260 -2.39 16.85 -6.47
CA VAL A 260 -2.48 15.64 -7.29
C VAL A 260 -3.58 15.77 -8.33
N GLU A 261 -3.26 15.53 -9.59
CA GLU A 261 -4.23 15.32 -10.65
C GLU A 261 -4.36 13.82 -10.98
N ILE A 262 -5.57 13.38 -11.23
CA ILE A 262 -5.87 12.00 -11.58
C ILE A 262 -6.49 11.99 -12.97
N VAL A 263 -5.89 11.21 -13.89
CA VAL A 263 -6.38 11.01 -15.24
C VAL A 263 -6.60 9.52 -15.44
N ALA A 264 -7.85 9.11 -15.63
CA ALA A 264 -8.22 7.73 -15.90
C ALA A 264 -8.81 7.59 -17.29
N GLN A 265 -8.38 6.60 -18.04
CA GLN A 265 -8.84 6.38 -19.42
C GLN A 265 -8.97 4.90 -19.73
N VAL A 266 -10.03 4.55 -20.47
CA VAL A 266 -10.21 3.21 -21.01
C VAL A 266 -9.46 3.13 -22.34
N LYS A 267 -8.52 2.18 -22.46
CA LYS A 267 -7.79 1.93 -23.71
C LYS A 267 -8.47 0.85 -24.54
N GLY A 268 -8.50 1.08 -25.86
CA GLY A 268 -9.04 0.15 -26.85
C GLY A 268 -10.40 0.60 -27.40
N GLU A 269 -10.75 0.07 -28.59
CA GLU A 269 -12.04 0.35 -29.25
C GLU A 269 -13.22 -0.41 -28.60
N THR A 270 -12.91 -1.50 -27.89
CA THR A 270 -13.89 -2.34 -27.20
C THR A 270 -13.42 -2.68 -25.80
N GLU A 271 -14.34 -2.57 -24.84
CA GLU A 271 -14.06 -2.94 -23.46
C GLU A 271 -13.86 -4.45 -23.29
N LYS A 272 -12.89 -4.83 -22.44
CA LYS A 272 -12.65 -6.22 -22.07
C LYS A 272 -13.84 -6.80 -21.31
N ARG A 273 -14.35 -7.96 -21.73
CA ARG A 273 -15.39 -8.67 -20.97
C ARG A 273 -14.77 -9.30 -19.73
N LEU A 274 -15.12 -8.81 -18.54
CA LEU A 274 -14.57 -9.28 -17.26
C LEU A 274 -15.31 -10.54 -16.75
N LEU A 275 -16.63 -10.62 -16.98
CA LEU A 275 -17.45 -11.78 -16.58
C LEU A 275 -18.37 -12.24 -17.70
N PRO A 276 -18.59 -13.56 -17.87
CA PRO A 276 -19.61 -14.06 -18.79
C PRO A 276 -21.05 -13.81 -18.29
N SER A 277 -21.25 -13.85 -16.98
CA SER A 277 -22.54 -13.57 -16.31
C SER A 277 -22.31 -13.27 -14.84
N PHE A 278 -23.22 -12.52 -14.22
CA PHE A 278 -23.25 -12.26 -12.79
C PHE A 278 -24.62 -12.64 -12.23
N ARG A 279 -24.64 -13.37 -11.11
CA ARG A 279 -25.87 -13.72 -10.38
C ARG A 279 -25.84 -13.10 -9.00
N VAL A 280 -26.96 -12.53 -8.59
CA VAL A 280 -27.21 -12.12 -7.21
C VAL A 280 -28.06 -13.21 -6.58
N GLU A 281 -27.57 -13.80 -5.48
CA GLU A 281 -28.29 -14.79 -4.66
C GLU A 281 -29.01 -14.09 -3.50
#